data_a0a99306b8eb16766728e38677af7109
#
_entry.id   a0a99306b8eb16766728e38677af7109
#
_cell.length_a   1.000
_cell.length_b   1.000
_cell.length_c   1.000
_cell.angle_alpha   90.00
_cell.angle_beta   90.00
_cell.angle_gamma   90.00
#
_symmetry.space_group_name_H-M   'P 1'
#
loop_
_entity.id
_entity.type
_entity.pdbx_description
1 polymer ?
#
loop_
_entity_poly.entity_id
_entity_poly.type
_entity_poly.pdbx_seq_one_letter_code
_entity_poly.pdbx_strand_id
1 'polypeptide(L)'
;PLAFAQIKVGMVTDAGTIDDKSFNQGTWEGIQKAGKDLGVKTKYLKPTGTTEADYVKEISNLNDAGFKFIVTPGFKFETAIFAAQDKYSDAKFVLIDGSPNNGAFDSTRQEKVGPNTVSIFFAEHESGFLAGVAAALQIKTGDFGFIGGMEIPPVQKFNWGFQQGVAYANKNLGTKITIKDENVIYQGTFSDVAAGQQLAAQMFDKGVKVIFCAAGGVGVGAINEAKARAAKGVWIVGVDVDQYSQGEYAAKKSIILTSAMKRIDVAAYDMIKAEKAGKFPGGQTLTFNAKNDGVGIPAVDPNLSADTAKKT
;
A
#
# COMPACT_ATOMS: atom_id res chain seq x y z
N PRO A 1 -37.82 -13.58 11.79
CA PRO A 1 -36.42 -13.39 11.46
C PRO A 1 -35.94 -12.15 12.18
N LEU A 2 -34.98 -12.32 13.10
CA LEU A 2 -34.27 -11.21 13.72
C LEU A 2 -33.55 -10.48 12.59
N ALA A 3 -34.00 -9.25 12.29
CA ALA A 3 -33.27 -8.38 11.39
C ALA A 3 -31.95 -8.02 12.08
N PHE A 4 -30.86 -8.65 11.69
CA PHE A 4 -29.54 -8.20 12.10
C PHE A 4 -29.38 -6.76 11.62
N ALA A 5 -29.04 -5.85 12.53
CA ALA A 5 -28.79 -4.48 12.18
C ALA A 5 -27.70 -4.45 11.09
N GLN A 6 -27.93 -3.68 10.03
CA GLN A 6 -26.98 -3.55 8.92
C GLN A 6 -25.63 -3.06 9.45
N ILE A 7 -24.57 -3.81 9.18
CA ILE A 7 -23.21 -3.42 9.57
C ILE A 7 -22.85 -2.12 8.83
N LYS A 8 -22.37 -1.14 9.60
CA LYS A 8 -21.86 0.13 9.08
C LYS A 8 -20.35 0.17 9.22
N VAL A 9 -19.67 0.25 8.09
CA VAL A 9 -18.20 0.25 7.97
C VAL A 9 -17.71 1.66 7.68
N GLY A 10 -16.90 2.20 8.57
CA GLY A 10 -16.20 3.47 8.41
C GLY A 10 -14.75 3.29 8.05
N MET A 11 -14.17 4.23 7.32
CA MET A 11 -12.73 4.36 7.09
C MET A 11 -12.31 5.77 7.45
N VAL A 12 -11.15 5.92 8.08
CA VAL A 12 -10.46 7.21 8.22
C VAL A 12 -9.19 7.13 7.38
N THR A 13 -9.00 8.06 6.43
CA THR A 13 -7.73 8.10 5.65
C THR A 13 -6.59 8.58 6.53
N ASP A 14 -5.37 8.17 6.19
CA ASP A 14 -4.16 8.67 6.86
C ASP A 14 -3.72 10.04 6.33
N ALA A 15 -2.43 10.21 6.01
CA ALA A 15 -1.91 11.44 5.40
C ALA A 15 -2.27 11.59 3.91
N GLY A 16 -2.78 10.52 3.28
CA GLY A 16 -3.19 10.49 1.87
C GLY A 16 -4.68 10.79 1.67
N THR A 17 -5.15 10.49 0.49
CA THR A 17 -6.55 10.63 0.07
C THR A 17 -7.06 9.33 -0.53
N ILE A 18 -8.36 9.16 -0.64
CA ILE A 18 -8.96 7.95 -1.25
C ILE A 18 -8.72 7.84 -2.77
N ASP A 19 -8.07 8.81 -3.37
CA ASP A 19 -7.69 8.87 -4.78
C ASP A 19 -6.16 8.94 -4.98
N ASP A 20 -5.40 8.48 -3.98
CA ASP A 20 -3.93 8.43 -4.00
C ASP A 20 -3.36 7.38 -4.99
N LYS A 21 -4.22 6.66 -5.66
CA LYS A 21 -3.91 5.60 -6.62
C LYS A 21 -3.10 4.43 -6.04
N SER A 22 -3.12 4.28 -4.73
CA SER A 22 -2.30 3.34 -3.98
C SER A 22 -2.99 2.92 -2.67
N PHE A 23 -2.44 3.24 -1.52
CA PHE A 23 -2.75 2.69 -0.21
C PHE A 23 -4.17 3.00 0.29
N ASN A 24 -4.54 4.30 0.36
CA ASN A 24 -5.89 4.67 0.83
C ASN A 24 -6.96 4.27 -0.19
N GLN A 25 -6.69 4.47 -1.48
CA GLN A 25 -7.62 4.07 -2.54
C GLN A 25 -7.88 2.56 -2.50
N GLY A 26 -6.84 1.73 -2.46
CA GLY A 26 -6.99 0.28 -2.42
C GLY A 26 -7.77 -0.20 -1.19
N THR A 27 -7.51 0.38 -0.01
CA THR A 27 -8.29 0.09 1.20
C THR A 27 -9.77 0.43 1.01
N TRP A 28 -10.05 1.62 0.45
CA TRP A 28 -11.42 2.06 0.21
C TRP A 28 -12.14 1.21 -0.83
N GLU A 29 -11.47 0.78 -1.89
CA GLU A 29 -12.03 -0.11 -2.91
C GLU A 29 -12.44 -1.47 -2.31
N GLY A 30 -11.64 -2.03 -1.41
CA GLY A 30 -12.00 -3.24 -0.65
C GLY A 30 -13.25 -3.06 0.20
N ILE A 31 -13.38 -1.92 0.88
CA ILE A 31 -14.57 -1.56 1.67
C ILE A 31 -15.79 -1.36 0.76
N GLN A 32 -15.64 -0.68 -0.37
CA GLN A 32 -16.74 -0.49 -1.34
C GLN A 32 -17.19 -1.82 -1.94
N LYS A 33 -16.24 -2.73 -2.22
CA LYS A 33 -16.55 -4.08 -2.67
C LYS A 33 -17.37 -4.82 -1.62
N ALA A 34 -17.00 -4.74 -0.34
CA ALA A 34 -17.80 -5.30 0.76
C ALA A 34 -19.20 -4.67 0.83
N GLY A 35 -19.32 -3.37 0.58
CA GLY A 35 -20.61 -2.70 0.45
C GLY A 35 -21.51 -3.34 -0.59
N LYS A 36 -20.98 -3.62 -1.78
CA LYS A 36 -21.70 -4.25 -2.90
C LYS A 36 -22.04 -5.71 -2.62
N ASP A 37 -21.05 -6.50 -2.21
CA ASP A 37 -21.17 -7.96 -2.12
C ASP A 37 -21.85 -8.41 -0.83
N LEU A 38 -21.62 -7.70 0.27
CA LEU A 38 -22.09 -8.08 1.60
C LEU A 38 -23.26 -7.23 2.12
N GLY A 39 -23.63 -6.17 1.41
CA GLY A 39 -24.73 -5.28 1.78
C GLY A 39 -24.44 -4.42 3.01
N VAL A 40 -23.16 -4.16 3.35
CA VAL A 40 -22.79 -3.27 4.44
C VAL A 40 -22.87 -1.81 4.00
N LYS A 41 -23.17 -0.89 4.92
CA LYS A 41 -23.15 0.54 4.64
C LYS A 41 -21.75 1.08 4.83
N THR A 42 -21.25 1.86 3.87
CA THR A 42 -19.86 2.36 3.87
C THR A 42 -19.79 3.88 3.93
N LYS A 43 -18.79 4.42 4.62
CA LYS A 43 -18.46 5.83 4.69
C LYS A 43 -16.97 6.00 4.95
N TYR A 44 -16.34 7.02 4.36
CA TYR A 44 -15.02 7.44 4.77
C TYR A 44 -15.02 8.87 5.32
N LEU A 45 -14.02 9.19 6.13
CA LEU A 45 -13.71 10.53 6.59
C LEU A 45 -12.24 10.82 6.31
N LYS A 46 -11.93 12.05 5.94
CA LYS A 46 -10.58 12.56 5.77
C LYS A 46 -10.30 13.54 6.91
N PRO A 47 -9.27 13.33 7.74
CA PRO A 47 -8.89 14.27 8.78
C PRO A 47 -8.44 15.61 8.19
N THR A 48 -8.56 16.68 8.96
CA THR A 48 -8.06 18.00 8.57
C THR A 48 -6.55 18.16 8.73
N GLY A 49 -5.93 17.30 9.54
CA GLY A 49 -4.50 17.24 9.79
C GLY A 49 -4.05 15.79 9.99
N THR A 50 -2.82 15.61 10.45
CA THR A 50 -2.19 14.30 10.64
C THR A 50 -1.66 14.08 12.06
N THR A 51 -2.23 14.81 13.02
CA THR A 51 -1.96 14.61 14.45
C THR A 51 -2.84 13.51 15.02
N GLU A 52 -2.46 12.95 16.15
CA GLU A 52 -3.30 11.99 16.87
C GLU A 52 -4.71 12.52 17.13
N ALA A 53 -4.81 13.79 17.56
CA ALA A 53 -6.09 14.43 17.83
C ALA A 53 -7.01 14.50 16.59
N ASP A 54 -6.44 14.72 15.40
CA ASP A 54 -7.20 14.72 14.15
C ASP A 54 -7.78 13.32 13.88
N TYR A 55 -7.00 12.26 14.07
CA TYR A 55 -7.45 10.88 13.89
C TYR A 55 -8.50 10.46 14.92
N VAL A 56 -8.27 10.76 16.20
CA VAL A 56 -9.20 10.49 17.30
C VAL A 56 -10.56 11.16 17.03
N LYS A 57 -10.54 12.39 16.53
CA LYS A 57 -11.76 13.14 16.18
C LYS A 57 -12.57 12.42 15.11
N GLU A 58 -11.93 11.97 14.02
CA GLU A 58 -12.67 11.33 12.93
C GLU A 58 -13.13 9.90 13.29
N ILE A 59 -12.38 9.17 14.12
CA ILE A 59 -12.82 7.91 14.71
C ILE A 59 -14.08 8.13 15.59
N SER A 60 -14.08 9.18 16.44
CA SER A 60 -15.25 9.55 17.24
C SER A 60 -16.45 9.89 16.35
N ASN A 61 -16.25 10.70 15.31
CA ASN A 61 -17.30 11.10 14.38
C ASN A 61 -17.96 9.88 13.68
N LEU A 62 -17.15 8.89 13.27
CA LEU A 62 -17.67 7.64 12.71
C LEU A 62 -18.45 6.84 13.74
N ASN A 63 -17.89 6.66 14.94
CA ASN A 63 -18.51 5.92 16.03
C ASN A 63 -19.86 6.52 16.42
N ASP A 64 -19.95 7.85 16.56
CA ASP A 64 -21.15 8.59 16.95
C ASP A 64 -22.23 8.55 15.85
N ALA A 65 -21.82 8.46 14.58
CA ALA A 65 -22.72 8.23 13.45
C ALA A 65 -23.15 6.74 13.30
N GLY A 66 -22.73 5.88 14.24
CA GLY A 66 -23.07 4.46 14.31
C GLY A 66 -22.27 3.57 13.36
N PHE A 67 -21.13 4.03 12.82
CA PHE A 67 -20.19 3.21 12.07
C PHE A 67 -19.30 2.49 13.09
N LYS A 68 -19.71 1.30 13.52
CA LYS A 68 -19.07 0.54 14.58
C LYS A 68 -18.01 -0.44 14.09
N PHE A 69 -17.76 -0.52 12.80
CA PHE A 69 -16.64 -1.24 12.20
C PHE A 69 -15.75 -0.21 11.50
N ILE A 70 -14.55 0.05 12.02
CA ILE A 70 -13.70 1.16 11.60
C ILE A 70 -12.38 0.63 11.09
N VAL A 71 -12.05 0.94 9.83
CA VAL A 71 -10.77 0.59 9.18
C VAL A 71 -9.88 1.83 9.15
N THR A 72 -8.66 1.67 9.63
CA THR A 72 -7.66 2.74 9.73
C THR A 72 -6.36 2.28 9.08
N PRO A 73 -6.12 2.67 7.82
CA PRO A 73 -4.88 2.34 7.12
C PRO A 73 -3.73 3.26 7.55
N GLY A 74 -2.67 2.68 8.08
CA GLY A 74 -1.41 3.36 8.35
C GLY A 74 -1.01 3.45 9.82
N PHE A 75 0.31 3.43 10.04
CA PHE A 75 0.94 3.47 11.37
C PHE A 75 0.58 4.72 12.19
N LYS A 76 0.18 5.81 11.54
CA LYS A 76 -0.21 7.05 12.24
C LYS A 76 -1.44 6.90 13.13
N PHE A 77 -2.18 5.82 12.96
CA PHE A 77 -3.34 5.51 13.81
C PHE A 77 -3.00 4.71 15.07
N GLU A 78 -1.76 4.30 15.27
CA GLU A 78 -1.38 3.39 16.37
C GLU A 78 -1.82 3.91 17.74
N THR A 79 -1.53 5.17 18.05
CA THR A 79 -1.89 5.79 19.35
C THR A 79 -3.40 6.07 19.45
N ALA A 80 -4.01 6.51 18.33
CA ALA A 80 -5.45 6.75 18.29
C ALA A 80 -6.26 5.46 18.50
N ILE A 81 -5.85 4.35 17.88
CA ILE A 81 -6.50 3.04 18.06
C ILE A 81 -6.20 2.46 19.44
N PHE A 82 -4.99 2.67 19.99
CA PHE A 82 -4.66 2.26 21.35
C PHE A 82 -5.66 2.83 22.38
N ALA A 83 -6.02 4.10 22.23
CA ALA A 83 -7.02 4.73 23.08
C ALA A 83 -8.47 4.34 22.71
N ALA A 84 -8.78 4.28 21.40
CA ALA A 84 -10.14 4.05 20.91
C ALA A 84 -10.67 2.64 21.23
N GLN A 85 -9.81 1.61 21.18
CA GLN A 85 -10.22 0.23 21.45
C GLN A 85 -10.74 0.01 22.89
N ASP A 86 -10.19 0.73 23.87
CA ASP A 86 -10.66 0.66 25.25
C ASP A 86 -11.88 1.59 25.46
N LYS A 87 -11.91 2.75 24.80
CA LYS A 87 -13.02 3.71 24.90
C LYS A 87 -14.31 3.22 24.24
N TYR A 88 -14.21 2.55 23.10
CA TYR A 88 -15.37 2.11 22.29
C TYR A 88 -15.41 0.58 22.21
N SER A 89 -15.73 -0.06 23.33
CA SER A 89 -15.76 -1.53 23.47
C SER A 89 -16.79 -2.23 22.56
N ASP A 90 -17.78 -1.50 22.08
CA ASP A 90 -18.82 -1.96 21.16
C ASP A 90 -18.46 -1.77 19.67
N ALA A 91 -17.34 -1.11 19.39
CA ALA A 91 -16.80 -0.95 18.04
C ALA A 91 -15.70 -1.97 17.72
N LYS A 92 -15.51 -2.26 16.43
CA LYS A 92 -14.41 -3.10 15.91
C LYS A 92 -13.44 -2.23 15.13
N PHE A 93 -12.15 -2.49 15.30
CA PHE A 93 -11.09 -1.74 14.66
C PHE A 93 -10.19 -2.65 13.82
N VAL A 94 -9.89 -2.22 12.61
CA VAL A 94 -8.89 -2.84 11.73
C VAL A 94 -7.79 -1.82 11.51
N LEU A 95 -6.62 -2.07 12.08
CA LEU A 95 -5.43 -1.25 11.89
C LEU A 95 -4.50 -1.91 10.88
N ILE A 96 -4.26 -1.25 9.76
CA ILE A 96 -3.38 -1.73 8.70
C ILE A 96 -2.02 -1.04 8.82
N ASP A 97 -0.92 -1.80 8.74
CA ASP A 97 0.48 -1.35 8.87
C ASP A 97 0.80 -0.70 10.22
N GLY A 98 0.20 -1.18 11.28
CA GLY A 98 0.49 -0.69 12.61
C GLY A 98 0.04 -1.65 13.71
N SER A 99 0.56 -1.43 14.89
CA SER A 99 0.13 -2.09 16.13
C SER A 99 -0.23 -1.03 17.17
N PRO A 100 -1.42 -1.15 17.82
CA PRO A 100 -1.84 -0.13 18.79
C PRO A 100 -0.86 -0.02 19.95
N ASN A 101 -0.35 1.18 20.20
CA ASN A 101 0.60 1.47 21.27
C ASN A 101 0.41 2.88 21.83
N ASN A 102 0.96 3.13 23.01
CA ASN A 102 0.83 4.41 23.73
C ASN A 102 1.75 5.53 23.23
N GLY A 103 2.48 5.33 22.12
CA GLY A 103 3.37 6.33 21.55
C GLY A 103 4.71 6.54 22.27
N ALA A 104 4.97 5.85 23.40
CA ALA A 104 6.24 5.95 24.08
C ALA A 104 7.36 5.22 23.31
N PHE A 105 8.58 5.75 23.37
CA PHE A 105 9.77 5.18 22.73
C PHE A 105 10.78 4.63 23.76
N ASP A 106 10.41 4.59 25.02
CA ASP A 106 11.23 4.13 26.13
C ASP A 106 10.62 2.90 26.83
N SER A 107 11.10 2.57 28.04
CA SER A 107 10.61 1.45 28.85
C SER A 107 9.14 1.56 29.29
N THR A 108 8.50 2.70 29.08
CA THR A 108 7.07 2.92 29.36
C THR A 108 6.17 2.54 28.17
N ARG A 109 6.76 2.09 27.05
CA ARG A 109 6.00 1.67 25.87
C ARG A 109 5.05 0.52 26.21
N GLN A 110 3.80 0.73 25.88
CA GLN A 110 2.76 -0.26 25.97
C GLN A 110 2.22 -0.53 24.56
N GLU A 111 2.10 -1.79 24.21
CA GLU A 111 1.52 -2.25 22.96
C GLU A 111 0.46 -3.30 23.29
N LYS A 112 -0.74 -3.15 22.72
CA LYS A 112 -1.86 -4.02 23.02
C LYS A 112 -2.83 -4.06 21.86
N VAL A 113 -3.06 -5.21 21.30
CA VAL A 113 -4.16 -5.46 20.37
C VAL A 113 -5.36 -5.95 21.19
N GLY A 114 -6.37 -5.11 21.33
CA GLY A 114 -7.58 -5.41 22.13
C GLY A 114 -8.49 -6.45 21.48
N PRO A 115 -9.41 -7.06 22.23
CA PRO A 115 -10.30 -8.12 21.71
C PRO A 115 -11.27 -7.65 20.61
N ASN A 116 -11.38 -6.34 20.44
CA ASN A 116 -12.18 -5.68 19.40
C ASN A 116 -11.30 -5.06 18.29
N THR A 117 -10.00 -5.33 18.28
CA THR A 117 -9.04 -4.79 17.33
C THR A 117 -8.28 -5.91 16.64
N VAL A 118 -7.96 -5.74 15.36
CA VAL A 118 -7.01 -6.56 14.62
C VAL A 118 -5.94 -5.68 14.02
N SER A 119 -4.68 -6.07 14.16
CA SER A 119 -3.53 -5.46 13.47
C SER A 119 -3.18 -6.28 12.25
N ILE A 120 -2.91 -5.64 11.11
CA ILE A 120 -2.57 -6.30 9.86
C ILE A 120 -1.25 -5.76 9.33
N PHE A 121 -0.32 -6.66 9.06
CA PHE A 121 0.95 -6.38 8.41
C PHE A 121 1.08 -7.18 7.12
N PHE A 122 2.00 -6.75 6.26
CA PHE A 122 2.27 -7.39 4.98
C PHE A 122 3.75 -7.74 4.83
N ALA A 123 4.00 -8.74 4.00
CA ALA A 123 5.36 -9.13 3.59
C ALA A 123 5.77 -8.36 2.32
N GLU A 124 5.85 -7.03 2.41
CA GLU A 124 6.14 -6.14 1.28
C GLU A 124 7.44 -6.50 0.56
N HIS A 125 8.40 -7.08 1.28
CA HIS A 125 9.66 -7.56 0.70
C HIS A 125 9.44 -8.69 -0.31
N GLU A 126 8.39 -9.50 -0.18
CA GLU A 126 8.09 -10.57 -1.13
C GLU A 126 7.59 -10.01 -2.47
N SER A 127 6.63 -9.09 -2.46
CA SER A 127 6.17 -8.45 -3.70
C SER A 127 7.24 -7.54 -4.31
N GLY A 128 8.01 -6.84 -3.48
CA GLY A 128 9.18 -6.09 -3.93
C GLY A 128 10.19 -6.99 -4.65
N PHE A 129 10.49 -8.17 -4.08
CA PHE A 129 11.39 -9.16 -4.69
C PHE A 129 10.88 -9.64 -6.05
N LEU A 130 9.61 -10.05 -6.13
CA LEU A 130 9.01 -10.49 -7.38
C LEU A 130 9.05 -9.38 -8.45
N ALA A 131 8.68 -8.16 -8.09
CA ALA A 131 8.74 -7.02 -9.00
C ALA A 131 10.17 -6.70 -9.46
N GLY A 132 11.16 -6.85 -8.57
CA GLY A 132 12.58 -6.70 -8.91
C GLY A 132 13.07 -7.75 -9.89
N VAL A 133 12.69 -9.02 -9.70
CA VAL A 133 13.00 -10.12 -10.63
C VAL A 133 12.34 -9.87 -11.98
N ALA A 134 11.03 -9.54 -12.00
CA ALA A 134 10.29 -9.28 -13.23
C ALA A 134 10.90 -8.13 -14.04
N ALA A 135 11.16 -7.00 -13.37
CA ALA A 135 11.75 -5.83 -14.01
C ALA A 135 13.15 -6.12 -14.57
N ALA A 136 14.01 -6.81 -13.80
CA ALA A 136 15.34 -7.17 -14.24
C ALA A 136 15.34 -8.12 -15.45
N LEU A 137 14.48 -9.15 -15.44
CA LEU A 137 14.32 -10.08 -16.56
C LEU A 137 13.80 -9.41 -17.83
N GLN A 138 12.88 -8.45 -17.69
CA GLN A 138 12.30 -7.75 -18.82
C GLN A 138 13.28 -6.75 -19.46
N ILE A 139 14.01 -6.01 -18.66
CA ILE A 139 14.92 -4.93 -19.13
C ILE A 139 16.33 -5.47 -19.44
N LYS A 140 16.80 -6.46 -18.72
CA LYS A 140 18.08 -7.17 -18.82
C LYS A 140 19.33 -6.35 -18.48
N THR A 141 19.42 -5.07 -18.88
CA THR A 141 20.60 -4.24 -18.63
C THR A 141 20.24 -2.79 -18.40
N GLY A 142 20.91 -2.11 -17.47
CA GLY A 142 20.77 -0.67 -17.21
C GLY A 142 20.66 -0.31 -15.75
N ASP A 143 20.40 0.96 -15.49
CA ASP A 143 20.30 1.48 -14.13
C ASP A 143 18.81 1.54 -13.71
N PHE A 144 18.53 1.09 -12.49
CA PHE A 144 17.24 1.20 -11.83
C PHE A 144 17.32 2.17 -10.64
N GLY A 145 16.17 2.66 -10.20
CA GLY A 145 16.04 3.53 -9.05
C GLY A 145 14.82 3.17 -8.19
N PHE A 146 14.75 3.81 -7.04
CA PHE A 146 13.63 3.70 -6.10
C PHE A 146 13.24 5.08 -5.58
N ILE A 147 11.94 5.35 -5.56
CA ILE A 147 11.38 6.52 -4.89
C ILE A 147 10.40 5.99 -3.84
N GLY A 148 10.74 6.18 -2.57
CA GLY A 148 9.86 5.96 -1.42
C GLY A 148 9.17 7.25 -1.02
N GLY A 149 7.99 7.15 -0.42
CA GLY A 149 7.38 8.27 0.27
C GLY A 149 8.16 8.60 1.56
N MET A 150 7.67 8.16 2.70
CA MET A 150 8.41 8.25 3.96
C MET A 150 9.31 7.03 4.16
N GLU A 151 10.42 7.22 4.87
CA GLU A 151 11.33 6.13 5.24
C GLU A 151 10.78 5.37 6.47
N ILE A 152 9.81 4.51 6.24
CA ILE A 152 9.13 3.70 7.26
C ILE A 152 9.22 2.21 6.92
N PRO A 153 9.03 1.30 7.90
CA PRO A 153 9.27 -0.14 7.69
C PRO A 153 8.58 -0.76 6.47
N PRO A 154 7.29 -0.51 6.16
CA PRO A 154 6.67 -1.07 4.95
C PRO A 154 7.36 -0.61 3.66
N VAL A 155 7.71 0.68 3.56
CA VAL A 155 8.37 1.26 2.38
C VAL A 155 9.80 0.76 2.25
N GLN A 156 10.53 0.62 3.37
CA GLN A 156 11.87 0.02 3.40
C GLN A 156 11.85 -1.44 2.97
N LYS A 157 10.84 -2.23 3.39
CA LYS A 157 10.69 -3.62 2.96
C LYS A 157 10.46 -3.75 1.46
N PHE A 158 9.63 -2.90 0.86
CA PHE A 158 9.47 -2.86 -0.59
C PHE A 158 10.79 -2.59 -1.30
N ASN A 159 11.52 -1.55 -0.89
CA ASN A 159 12.84 -1.20 -1.45
C ASN A 159 13.83 -2.35 -1.31
N TRP A 160 13.97 -2.87 -0.10
CA TRP A 160 14.89 -3.96 0.17
C TRP A 160 14.56 -5.21 -0.64
N GLY A 161 13.30 -5.61 -0.70
CA GLY A 161 12.84 -6.72 -1.52
C GLY A 161 13.18 -6.52 -2.99
N PHE A 162 12.89 -5.34 -3.54
CA PHE A 162 13.18 -5.00 -4.94
C PHE A 162 14.66 -5.11 -5.27
N GLN A 163 15.53 -4.55 -4.43
CA GLN A 163 16.98 -4.65 -4.62
C GLN A 163 17.47 -6.11 -4.56
N GLN A 164 16.93 -6.93 -3.63
CA GLN A 164 17.27 -8.35 -3.53
C GLN A 164 16.77 -9.14 -4.75
N GLY A 165 15.59 -8.81 -5.28
CA GLY A 165 15.07 -9.40 -6.52
C GLY A 165 15.95 -9.11 -7.72
N VAL A 166 16.40 -7.87 -7.87
CA VAL A 166 17.37 -7.46 -8.89
C VAL A 166 18.70 -8.20 -8.72
N ALA A 167 19.23 -8.25 -7.50
CA ALA A 167 20.47 -8.96 -7.21
C ALA A 167 20.37 -10.46 -7.53
N TYR A 168 19.24 -11.09 -7.19
CA TYR A 168 18.96 -12.48 -7.55
C TYR A 168 18.96 -12.70 -9.07
N ALA A 169 18.26 -11.82 -9.82
CA ALA A 169 18.20 -11.92 -11.27
C ALA A 169 19.59 -11.72 -11.91
N ASN A 170 20.39 -10.79 -11.40
CA ASN A 170 21.76 -10.60 -11.87
C ASN A 170 22.63 -11.85 -11.65
N LYS A 171 22.53 -12.45 -10.47
CA LYS A 171 23.34 -13.63 -10.11
C LYS A 171 22.90 -14.89 -10.83
N ASN A 172 21.59 -15.12 -10.97
CA ASN A 172 21.05 -16.42 -11.34
C ASN A 172 20.39 -16.46 -12.73
N LEU A 173 19.97 -15.29 -13.27
CA LEU A 173 19.15 -15.21 -14.47
C LEU A 173 19.80 -14.42 -15.61
N GLY A 174 21.08 -14.06 -15.46
CA GLY A 174 21.91 -13.48 -16.52
C GLY A 174 21.60 -12.02 -16.84
N THR A 175 20.98 -11.27 -15.91
CA THR A 175 20.76 -9.84 -16.06
C THR A 175 21.97 -9.02 -15.59
N LYS A 176 22.01 -7.72 -15.94
CA LYS A 176 23.06 -6.77 -15.54
C LYS A 176 22.42 -5.42 -15.20
N ILE A 177 21.72 -5.38 -14.09
CA ILE A 177 21.05 -4.18 -13.59
C ILE A 177 21.86 -3.59 -12.44
N THR A 178 21.99 -2.26 -12.43
CA THR A 178 22.63 -1.53 -11.33
C THR A 178 21.58 -0.70 -10.60
N ILE A 179 21.61 -0.69 -9.28
CA ILE A 179 20.90 0.26 -8.43
C ILE A 179 21.95 1.00 -7.63
N LYS A 180 22.15 2.28 -7.93
CA LYS A 180 23.11 3.13 -7.20
C LYS A 180 22.41 3.76 -5.99
N ASP A 181 23.14 3.95 -4.90
CA ASP A 181 22.60 4.55 -3.66
C ASP A 181 21.98 5.93 -3.92
N GLU A 182 22.58 6.72 -4.80
CA GLU A 182 22.06 8.04 -5.20
C GLU A 182 20.73 7.99 -5.95
N ASN A 183 20.30 6.83 -6.42
CA ASN A 183 19.02 6.57 -7.07
C ASN A 183 18.01 5.89 -6.14
N VAL A 184 18.28 5.84 -4.83
CA VAL A 184 17.37 5.35 -3.78
C VAL A 184 17.00 6.54 -2.90
N ILE A 185 15.80 7.09 -3.09
CA ILE A 185 15.40 8.34 -2.46
C ILE A 185 14.08 8.15 -1.72
N TYR A 186 14.02 8.62 -0.47
CA TYR A 186 12.79 8.79 0.29
C TYR A 186 12.43 10.26 0.30
N GLN A 187 11.27 10.62 -0.28
CA GLN A 187 10.86 12.01 -0.48
C GLN A 187 10.43 12.72 0.83
N GLY A 188 9.99 11.94 1.83
CA GLY A 188 9.58 12.44 3.14
C GLY A 188 8.06 12.61 3.31
N THR A 189 7.27 12.54 2.23
CA THR A 189 5.79 12.53 2.29
C THR A 189 5.18 11.53 1.31
N PHE A 190 3.85 11.35 1.38
CA PHE A 190 3.09 10.56 0.40
C PHE A 190 2.18 11.40 -0.50
N SER A 191 2.25 12.73 -0.45
CA SER A 191 1.26 13.60 -1.10
C SER A 191 1.84 14.61 -2.09
N ASP A 192 3.17 14.81 -2.13
CA ASP A 192 3.81 15.81 -2.99
C ASP A 192 4.04 15.27 -4.41
N VAL A 193 3.01 15.41 -5.25
CA VAL A 193 3.04 15.00 -6.66
C VAL A 193 4.14 15.73 -7.45
N ALA A 194 4.34 17.03 -7.19
CA ALA A 194 5.33 17.83 -7.92
C ALA A 194 6.77 17.38 -7.61
N ALA A 195 7.07 17.10 -6.34
CA ALA A 195 8.37 16.57 -5.94
C ALA A 195 8.62 15.18 -6.56
N GLY A 196 7.60 14.31 -6.60
CA GLY A 196 7.69 13.00 -7.26
C GLY A 196 8.04 13.11 -8.75
N GLN A 197 7.39 14.02 -9.46
CA GLN A 197 7.68 14.29 -10.87
C GLN A 197 9.11 14.79 -11.06
N GLN A 198 9.56 15.71 -10.22
CA GLN A 198 10.91 16.27 -10.30
C GLN A 198 12.00 15.21 -10.01
N LEU A 199 11.80 14.37 -9.00
CA LEU A 199 12.73 13.28 -8.67
C LEU A 199 12.84 12.28 -9.83
N ALA A 200 11.71 11.87 -10.41
CA ALA A 200 11.70 10.98 -11.56
C ALA A 200 12.39 11.60 -12.78
N ALA A 201 12.17 12.90 -13.06
CA ALA A 201 12.85 13.62 -14.13
C ALA A 201 14.37 13.57 -13.96
N GLN A 202 14.87 13.86 -12.74
CA GLN A 202 16.31 13.84 -12.44
C GLN A 202 16.92 12.44 -12.63
N MET A 203 16.21 11.37 -12.18
CA MET A 203 16.68 10.01 -12.37
C MET A 203 16.70 9.61 -13.85
N PHE A 204 15.65 9.90 -14.60
CA PHE A 204 15.60 9.60 -16.03
C PHE A 204 16.64 10.38 -16.84
N ASP A 205 16.94 11.63 -16.46
CA ASP A 205 18.00 12.44 -17.09
C ASP A 205 19.42 11.86 -16.83
N LYS A 206 19.60 11.16 -15.70
CA LYS A 206 20.82 10.39 -15.39
C LYS A 206 20.88 9.01 -16.08
N GLY A 207 19.84 8.63 -16.85
CA GLY A 207 19.82 7.37 -17.59
C GLY A 207 19.20 6.18 -16.85
N VAL A 208 18.55 6.41 -15.68
CA VAL A 208 17.76 5.38 -15.01
C VAL A 208 16.64 4.93 -15.94
N LYS A 209 16.45 3.62 -16.12
CA LYS A 209 15.43 3.05 -17.03
C LYS A 209 14.15 2.66 -16.33
N VAL A 210 14.25 2.21 -15.09
CA VAL A 210 13.11 1.77 -14.28
C VAL A 210 13.18 2.43 -12.91
N ILE A 211 12.09 3.02 -12.47
CA ILE A 211 11.95 3.52 -11.10
C ILE A 211 10.85 2.74 -10.41
N PHE A 212 11.15 2.12 -9.27
CA PHE A 212 10.12 1.57 -8.40
C PHE A 212 9.62 2.69 -7.46
N CYS A 213 8.30 2.95 -7.46
CA CYS A 213 7.69 4.01 -6.68
C CYS A 213 6.78 3.44 -5.59
N ALA A 214 7.27 3.36 -4.34
CA ALA A 214 6.46 3.02 -3.16
C ALA A 214 6.12 4.32 -2.39
N ALA A 215 5.26 5.17 -2.97
CA ALA A 215 5.23 6.59 -2.59
C ALA A 215 3.85 7.29 -2.68
N GLY A 216 2.74 6.58 -2.90
CA GLY A 216 1.41 7.19 -2.99
C GLY A 216 1.33 8.31 -4.04
N GLY A 217 0.87 9.50 -3.66
CA GLY A 217 0.77 10.67 -4.54
C GLY A 217 2.11 11.13 -5.14
N VAL A 218 3.23 10.97 -4.41
CA VAL A 218 4.58 11.19 -4.96
C VAL A 218 4.82 10.24 -6.14
N GLY A 219 4.38 8.98 -6.03
CA GLY A 219 4.42 8.00 -7.12
C GLY A 219 3.58 8.41 -8.34
N VAL A 220 2.43 9.06 -8.13
CA VAL A 220 1.62 9.64 -9.23
C VAL A 220 2.43 10.67 -10.02
N GLY A 221 3.23 11.50 -9.34
CA GLY A 221 4.15 12.44 -9.99
C GLY A 221 5.18 11.73 -10.86
N ALA A 222 5.80 10.68 -10.36
CA ALA A 222 6.76 9.88 -11.13
C ALA A 222 6.12 9.19 -12.35
N ILE A 223 4.90 8.68 -12.20
CA ILE A 223 4.11 8.12 -13.31
C ILE A 223 3.85 9.19 -14.38
N ASN A 224 3.46 10.41 -14.00
CA ASN A 224 3.22 11.50 -14.95
C ASN A 224 4.49 11.84 -15.73
N GLU A 225 5.63 11.89 -15.08
CA GLU A 225 6.91 12.15 -15.75
C GLU A 225 7.30 11.02 -16.72
N ALA A 226 7.13 9.77 -16.30
CA ALA A 226 7.41 8.61 -17.16
C ALA A 226 6.48 8.61 -18.40
N LYS A 227 5.19 8.97 -18.25
CA LYS A 227 4.25 9.11 -19.38
C LYS A 227 4.72 10.15 -20.37
N ALA A 228 5.19 11.31 -19.90
CA ALA A 228 5.75 12.37 -20.76
C ALA A 228 7.00 11.88 -21.53
N ARG A 229 7.71 10.90 -20.99
CA ARG A 229 8.92 10.31 -21.56
C ARG A 229 8.72 8.90 -22.17
N ALA A 230 7.51 8.49 -22.41
CA ALA A 230 7.21 7.13 -22.90
C ALA A 230 8.00 6.74 -24.16
N ALA A 231 8.22 7.68 -25.07
CA ALA A 231 9.04 7.47 -26.28
C ALA A 231 10.53 7.19 -25.99
N LYS A 232 11.02 7.46 -24.76
CA LYS A 232 12.40 7.20 -24.35
C LYS A 232 12.60 5.80 -23.76
N GLY A 233 11.54 4.99 -23.64
CA GLY A 233 11.62 3.62 -23.10
C GLY A 233 11.93 3.57 -21.60
N VAL A 234 11.39 4.51 -20.84
CA VAL A 234 11.46 4.53 -19.38
C VAL A 234 10.23 3.88 -18.78
N TRP A 235 10.38 3.33 -17.57
CA TRP A 235 9.35 2.52 -16.93
C TRP A 235 9.20 2.85 -15.45
N ILE A 236 7.99 2.60 -14.93
CA ILE A 236 7.70 2.61 -13.50
C ILE A 236 7.31 1.20 -13.06
N VAL A 237 7.80 0.77 -11.90
CA VAL A 237 7.20 -0.29 -11.11
C VAL A 237 6.23 0.37 -10.14
N GLY A 238 4.96 -0.02 -10.22
CA GLY A 238 3.90 0.47 -9.34
C GLY A 238 3.88 -0.22 -7.98
N VAL A 239 2.97 0.21 -7.10
CA VAL A 239 2.87 -0.26 -5.72
C VAL A 239 1.43 -0.43 -5.26
N ASP A 240 1.21 -1.29 -4.28
CA ASP A 240 -0.03 -1.61 -3.57
C ASP A 240 -1.09 -2.25 -4.47
N VAL A 241 -1.52 -1.57 -5.50
CA VAL A 241 -2.53 -2.03 -6.48
C VAL A 241 -1.90 -2.22 -7.85
N ASP A 242 -2.59 -2.90 -8.76
CA ASP A 242 -2.19 -2.90 -10.18
C ASP A 242 -2.37 -1.49 -10.76
N GLN A 243 -1.25 -0.80 -10.98
CA GLN A 243 -1.22 0.57 -11.50
C GLN A 243 -1.13 0.65 -13.03
N TYR A 244 -1.33 -0.45 -13.77
CA TYR A 244 -1.21 -0.46 -15.22
C TYR A 244 -2.03 0.65 -15.89
N SER A 245 -3.30 0.79 -15.53
CA SER A 245 -4.20 1.80 -16.11
C SER A 245 -3.77 3.24 -15.83
N GLN A 246 -3.11 3.48 -14.70
CA GLN A 246 -2.64 4.82 -14.33
C GLN A 246 -1.46 5.27 -15.20
N GLY A 247 -0.66 4.32 -15.65
CA GLY A 247 0.47 4.54 -16.54
C GLY A 247 0.11 4.63 -18.03
N GLU A 248 -1.15 4.47 -18.42
CA GLU A 248 -1.55 4.53 -19.82
C GLU A 248 -1.29 5.91 -20.43
N TYR A 249 -0.55 5.93 -21.53
CA TYR A 249 -0.25 7.13 -22.33
C TYR A 249 -0.80 7.05 -23.76
N ALA A 250 -1.23 5.86 -24.19
CA ALA A 250 -1.95 5.60 -25.43
C ALA A 250 -2.79 4.33 -25.26
N ALA A 251 -3.72 4.08 -26.19
CA ALA A 251 -4.60 2.91 -26.12
C ALA A 251 -3.81 1.61 -25.90
N LYS A 252 -4.04 0.94 -24.78
CA LYS A 252 -3.37 -0.31 -24.35
C LYS A 252 -1.84 -0.21 -24.24
N LYS A 253 -1.28 0.99 -24.00
CA LYS A 253 0.14 1.21 -23.79
C LYS A 253 0.35 1.93 -22.46
N SER A 254 1.04 1.30 -21.55
CA SER A 254 1.34 1.84 -20.23
C SER A 254 2.84 1.88 -19.99
N ILE A 255 3.29 2.86 -19.22
CA ILE A 255 4.67 2.92 -18.70
C ILE A 255 4.83 2.13 -17.40
N ILE A 256 3.77 1.53 -16.88
CA ILE A 256 3.88 0.64 -15.73
C ILE A 256 4.39 -0.72 -16.24
N LEU A 257 5.59 -1.09 -15.81
CA LEU A 257 6.21 -2.34 -16.20
C LEU A 257 5.56 -3.53 -15.49
N THR A 258 5.35 -3.39 -14.20
CA THR A 258 4.61 -4.28 -13.28
C THR A 258 4.27 -3.49 -12.03
N SER A 259 3.60 -4.11 -11.06
CA SER A 259 3.29 -3.50 -9.76
C SER A 259 3.62 -4.46 -8.61
N ALA A 260 4.34 -3.98 -7.59
CA ALA A 260 4.52 -4.71 -6.33
C ALA A 260 3.24 -4.60 -5.51
N MET A 261 2.36 -5.58 -5.64
CA MET A 261 1.02 -5.54 -5.05
C MET A 261 1.03 -5.86 -3.56
N LYS A 262 0.23 -5.12 -2.83
CA LYS A 262 -0.11 -5.31 -1.43
C LYS A 262 -1.62 -5.30 -1.32
N ARG A 263 -2.20 -6.47 -1.06
CA ARG A 263 -3.64 -6.70 -1.18
C ARG A 263 -4.42 -6.13 0.01
N ILE A 264 -4.28 -4.83 0.22
CA ILE A 264 -5.02 -4.07 1.25
C ILE A 264 -6.53 -4.08 1.01
N ASP A 265 -6.94 -4.15 -0.26
CA ASP A 265 -8.32 -4.35 -0.69
C ASP A 265 -8.90 -5.66 -0.15
N VAL A 266 -8.16 -6.75 -0.28
CA VAL A 266 -8.55 -8.08 0.22
C VAL A 266 -8.56 -8.09 1.74
N ALA A 267 -7.52 -7.53 2.38
CA ALA A 267 -7.44 -7.48 3.82
C ALA A 267 -8.65 -6.74 4.44
N ALA A 268 -8.98 -5.55 3.92
CA ALA A 268 -10.15 -4.80 4.37
C ALA A 268 -11.47 -5.57 4.13
N TYR A 269 -11.63 -6.14 2.94
CA TYR A 269 -12.81 -6.93 2.58
C TYR A 269 -12.98 -8.16 3.49
N ASP A 270 -11.91 -8.93 3.72
CA ASP A 270 -11.96 -10.15 4.50
C ASP A 270 -12.26 -9.89 5.98
N MET A 271 -11.78 -8.80 6.56
CA MET A 271 -12.13 -8.43 7.94
C MET A 271 -13.62 -8.06 8.06
N ILE A 272 -14.19 -7.37 7.08
CA ILE A 272 -15.62 -7.05 7.04
C ILE A 272 -16.45 -8.33 6.86
N LYS A 273 -16.00 -9.24 6.00
CA LYS A 273 -16.63 -10.55 5.79
C LYS A 273 -16.58 -11.41 7.04
N ALA A 274 -15.45 -11.40 7.76
CA ALA A 274 -15.30 -12.12 9.03
C ALA A 274 -16.24 -11.56 10.10
N GLU A 275 -16.37 -10.24 10.22
CA GLU A 275 -17.33 -9.61 11.14
C GLU A 275 -18.76 -10.01 10.81
N LYS A 276 -19.15 -9.97 9.54
CA LYS A 276 -20.50 -10.38 9.12
C LYS A 276 -20.80 -11.86 9.45
N ALA A 277 -19.77 -12.70 9.44
CA ALA A 277 -19.85 -14.12 9.80
C ALA A 277 -19.76 -14.38 11.31
N GLY A 278 -19.61 -13.36 12.17
CA GLY A 278 -19.37 -13.50 13.61
C GLY A 278 -18.02 -14.12 13.95
N LYS A 279 -17.01 -13.94 13.07
CA LYS A 279 -15.67 -14.54 13.17
C LYS A 279 -14.56 -13.48 13.12
N PHE A 280 -14.86 -12.25 13.56
CA PHE A 280 -13.85 -11.19 13.60
C PHE A 280 -12.64 -11.62 14.45
N PRO A 281 -11.40 -11.55 13.94
CA PRO A 281 -10.21 -12.06 14.62
C PRO A 281 -9.64 -11.03 15.62
N GLY A 282 -10.47 -10.52 16.51
CA GLY A 282 -10.04 -9.56 17.52
C GLY A 282 -8.95 -10.11 18.44
N GLY A 283 -8.05 -9.25 18.87
CA GLY A 283 -6.88 -9.60 19.68
C GLY A 283 -5.72 -10.18 18.89
N GLN A 284 -5.81 -10.27 17.56
CA GLN A 284 -4.79 -10.89 16.72
C GLN A 284 -4.00 -9.89 15.90
N THR A 285 -2.74 -10.25 15.63
CA THR A 285 -1.92 -9.65 14.59
C THR A 285 -1.80 -10.63 13.43
N LEU A 286 -2.23 -10.19 12.24
CA LEU A 286 -2.23 -11.00 11.03
C LEU A 286 -1.14 -10.53 10.08
N THR A 287 -0.53 -11.48 9.34
CA THR A 287 0.43 -11.17 8.29
C THR A 287 -0.07 -11.70 6.94
N PHE A 288 -0.20 -10.78 5.98
CA PHE A 288 -0.51 -11.08 4.60
C PHE A 288 0.79 -11.21 3.81
N ASN A 289 0.96 -12.32 3.09
CA ASN A 289 2.18 -12.66 2.36
C ASN A 289 1.84 -13.39 1.04
N ALA A 290 2.83 -13.78 0.25
CA ALA A 290 2.61 -14.47 -1.02
C ALA A 290 1.91 -15.83 -0.85
N LYS A 291 2.11 -16.52 0.27
CA LYS A 291 1.48 -17.82 0.53
C LYS A 291 -0.04 -17.75 0.69
N ASN A 292 -0.56 -16.61 1.17
CA ASN A 292 -1.99 -16.37 1.35
C ASN A 292 -2.53 -15.30 0.39
N ASP A 293 -1.86 -15.10 -0.75
CA ASP A 293 -2.21 -14.12 -1.79
C ASP A 293 -2.31 -12.67 -1.27
N GLY A 294 -1.66 -12.38 -0.15
CA GLY A 294 -1.67 -11.06 0.47
C GLY A 294 -0.73 -10.06 -0.19
N VAL A 295 0.30 -10.53 -0.89
CA VAL A 295 1.24 -9.74 -1.69
C VAL A 295 1.64 -10.49 -2.95
N GLY A 296 2.11 -9.79 -3.98
CA GLY A 296 2.53 -10.41 -5.23
C GLY A 296 2.77 -9.38 -6.34
N ILE A 297 2.61 -9.80 -7.57
CA ILE A 297 2.54 -8.94 -8.77
C ILE A 297 1.23 -9.24 -9.52
N PRO A 298 0.81 -8.41 -10.49
CA PRO A 298 -0.39 -8.69 -11.28
C PRO A 298 -0.35 -10.07 -11.94
N ALA A 299 -1.46 -10.81 -11.89
CA ALA A 299 -1.57 -12.13 -12.52
C ALA A 299 -1.49 -12.05 -14.05
N VAL A 300 -1.88 -10.92 -14.63
CA VAL A 300 -1.74 -10.58 -16.04
C VAL A 300 -1.02 -9.26 -16.14
N ASP A 301 0.17 -9.26 -16.73
CA ASP A 301 1.01 -8.08 -16.87
C ASP A 301 1.37 -7.87 -18.34
N PRO A 302 0.66 -6.94 -19.04
CA PRO A 302 0.79 -6.79 -20.49
C PRO A 302 2.18 -6.35 -20.95
N ASN A 303 3.00 -5.76 -20.08
CA ASN A 303 4.32 -5.28 -20.41
C ASN A 303 5.44 -6.30 -20.12
N LEU A 304 5.11 -7.42 -19.52
CA LEU A 304 6.05 -8.52 -19.34
C LEU A 304 5.95 -9.52 -20.50
N SER A 305 7.08 -9.99 -21.01
CA SER A 305 7.11 -11.09 -21.95
C SER A 305 6.62 -12.38 -21.28
N ALA A 306 6.10 -13.31 -22.07
CA ALA A 306 5.66 -14.62 -21.57
C ALA A 306 6.80 -15.38 -20.86
N ASP A 307 8.05 -15.24 -21.32
CA ASP A 307 9.23 -15.83 -20.68
C ASP A 307 9.52 -15.19 -19.33
N THR A 308 9.42 -13.85 -19.24
CA THR A 308 9.58 -13.13 -17.96
C THR A 308 8.50 -13.54 -16.97
N ALA A 309 7.23 -13.47 -17.37
CA ALA A 309 6.09 -13.81 -16.50
C ALA A 309 6.15 -15.26 -15.98
N LYS A 310 6.67 -16.20 -16.79
CA LYS A 310 6.83 -17.61 -16.38
C LYS A 310 7.96 -17.81 -15.36
N LYS A 311 8.98 -16.96 -15.39
CA LYS A 311 10.19 -17.08 -14.53
C LYS A 311 10.08 -16.27 -13.26
N THR A 312 9.12 -15.36 -13.16
CA THR A 312 8.80 -14.61 -11.96
C THR A 312 7.74 -15.33 -11.13
#